data_843710b76b6879430b1f9bc396f38a43
#
_entry.id   843710b76b6879430b1f9bc396f38a43
#
_cell.length_a   1.000
_cell.length_b   1.000
_cell.length_c   1.000
_cell.angle_alpha   90.00
_cell.angle_beta   90.00
_cell.angle_gamma   90.00
#
_symmetry.space_group_name_H-M   'P 1'
#
loop_
_entity.id
_entity.type
_entity.pdbx_description
1 polymer ?
#
loop_
_entity_poly.entity_id
_entity_poly.type
_entity_poly.pdbx_seq_one_letter_code
_entity_poly.pdbx_strand_id
1 'polypeptide(L)'
;AAAWSEMDLEKGLWTVPSSRMKRTKEGKENGQDHLVPLPRQAVELLRALHSYTGHSLLVFPGERNHDRPISENSVRTALISMGYTSELHTWHGFRATARTMLAERLEFDPQIIEAQLAHAVRDANGRAYNRTTYLEQRSKMMQVWGDYLDELATGADVIELRVA
;
A
#
# COMPACT_ATOMS: atom_id res chain seq x y z
N ALA A 1 0.19 11.61 -6.43
CA ALA A 1 0.65 11.91 -5.08
C ALA A 1 -0.50 11.71 -4.10
N ALA A 2 -0.21 11.35 -2.84
CA ALA A 2 -1.19 11.25 -1.77
C ALA A 2 -1.36 12.64 -1.12
N ALA A 3 -2.61 13.01 -0.80
CA ALA A 3 -2.91 14.24 -0.08
C ALA A 3 -3.36 13.93 1.36
N TRP A 4 -3.09 14.84 2.31
CA TRP A 4 -3.54 14.67 3.69
C TRP A 4 -5.06 14.63 3.81
N SER A 5 -5.78 15.36 2.96
CA SER A 5 -7.25 15.34 2.91
C SER A 5 -7.86 13.98 2.55
N GLU A 6 -7.06 13.04 2.06
CA GLU A 6 -7.47 11.68 1.71
C GLU A 6 -7.26 10.69 2.86
N MET A 7 -6.56 11.11 3.94
CA MET A 7 -6.20 10.28 5.08
C MET A 7 -7.17 10.49 6.24
N ASP A 8 -7.90 9.46 6.61
CA ASP A 8 -8.65 9.40 7.88
C ASP A 8 -7.83 8.55 8.86
N LEU A 9 -6.93 9.20 9.60
CA LEU A 9 -6.03 8.52 10.53
C LEU A 9 -6.74 8.02 11.79
N GLU A 10 -7.94 8.52 12.08
CA GLU A 10 -8.75 8.02 13.19
C GLU A 10 -9.41 6.69 12.84
N LYS A 11 -9.85 6.54 11.58
CA LYS A 11 -10.40 5.28 11.08
C LYS A 11 -9.35 4.34 10.50
N GLY A 12 -8.08 4.78 10.39
CA GLY A 12 -7.03 4.03 9.72
C GLY A 12 -7.36 3.76 8.24
N LEU A 13 -7.78 4.80 7.52
CA LEU A 13 -8.26 4.66 6.14
C LEU A 13 -7.65 5.72 5.22
N TRP A 14 -7.17 5.29 4.07
CA TRP A 14 -6.79 6.16 2.96
C TRP A 14 -7.77 6.01 1.80
N THR A 15 -8.40 7.09 1.38
CA THR A 15 -9.32 7.12 0.24
C THR A 15 -8.60 7.62 -1.01
N VAL A 16 -8.32 6.71 -1.95
CA VAL A 16 -7.68 7.05 -3.23
C VAL A 16 -8.75 7.39 -4.25
N PRO A 17 -8.84 8.66 -4.74
CA PRO A 17 -9.84 9.05 -5.71
C PRO A 17 -9.78 8.22 -7.00
N SER A 18 -10.94 7.85 -7.53
CA SER A 18 -11.07 7.07 -8.76
C SER A 18 -10.34 7.69 -9.94
N SER A 19 -10.33 9.03 -10.01
CA SER A 19 -9.64 9.81 -11.06
C SER A 19 -8.12 9.56 -11.14
N ARG A 20 -7.50 9.13 -10.03
CA ARG A 20 -6.06 8.80 -9.98
C ARG A 20 -5.74 7.33 -10.21
N MET A 21 -6.75 6.48 -10.26
CA MET A 21 -6.56 5.05 -10.49
C MET A 21 -6.17 4.77 -11.95
N LYS A 22 -5.40 3.70 -12.20
CA LYS A 22 -5.14 3.18 -13.55
C LYS A 22 -6.39 2.49 -14.09
N ARG A 23 -7.33 3.26 -14.61
CA ARG A 23 -8.61 2.80 -15.16
C ARG A 23 -8.86 3.46 -16.52
N THR A 24 -9.86 2.97 -17.25
CA THR A 24 -10.40 3.65 -18.45
C THR A 24 -10.88 5.05 -18.07
N LYS A 25 -11.10 5.92 -19.07
CA LYS A 25 -11.62 7.28 -18.86
C LYS A 25 -12.94 7.24 -18.08
N GLU A 26 -13.88 6.41 -18.51
CA GLU A 26 -15.16 6.19 -17.83
C GLU A 26 -14.98 5.69 -16.38
N GLY A 27 -14.06 4.74 -16.16
CA GLY A 27 -13.77 4.23 -14.82
C GLY A 27 -13.09 5.26 -13.89
N LYS A 28 -12.49 6.32 -14.43
CA LYS A 28 -11.97 7.46 -13.65
C LYS A 28 -13.05 8.48 -13.30
N GLU A 29 -13.99 8.71 -14.22
CA GLU A 29 -15.06 9.71 -14.06
C GLU A 29 -16.22 9.17 -13.20
N ASN A 30 -16.60 7.91 -13.40
CA ASN A 30 -17.80 7.30 -12.79
C ASN A 30 -17.45 6.13 -11.83
N GLY A 31 -16.16 5.82 -11.63
CA GLY A 31 -15.75 4.74 -10.76
C GLY A 31 -15.77 5.13 -9.28
N GLN A 32 -15.89 4.12 -8.41
CA GLN A 32 -15.75 4.32 -6.98
C GLN A 32 -14.28 4.56 -6.58
N ASP A 33 -14.09 5.37 -5.55
CA ASP A 33 -12.79 5.56 -4.91
C ASP A 33 -12.29 4.24 -4.33
N HIS A 34 -10.97 4.11 -4.26
CA HIS A 34 -10.35 2.93 -3.67
C HIS A 34 -10.02 3.19 -2.21
N LEU A 35 -10.72 2.50 -1.32
CA LEU A 35 -10.48 2.55 0.11
C LEU A 35 -9.30 1.63 0.47
N VAL A 36 -8.29 2.16 1.12
CA VAL A 36 -7.08 1.44 1.55
C VAL A 36 -7.04 1.43 3.07
N PRO A 37 -7.37 0.30 3.73
CA PRO A 37 -7.19 0.18 5.17
C PRO A 37 -5.71 0.21 5.52
N LEU A 38 -5.39 0.96 6.57
CA LEU A 38 -4.05 1.18 7.09
C LEU A 38 -3.88 0.40 8.40
N PRO A 39 -2.83 -0.41 8.56
CA PRO A 39 -2.51 -1.02 9.84
C PRO A 39 -2.07 0.05 10.85
N ARG A 40 -2.16 -0.27 12.14
CA ARG A 40 -1.77 0.62 13.25
C ARG A 40 -0.38 1.24 13.03
N GLN A 41 0.59 0.45 12.61
CA GLN A 41 1.96 0.88 12.35
C GLN A 41 2.03 1.97 11.27
N ALA A 42 1.28 1.82 10.18
CA ALA A 42 1.21 2.84 9.13
C ALA A 42 0.54 4.13 9.63
N VAL A 43 -0.50 4.02 10.46
CA VAL A 43 -1.17 5.18 11.07
C VAL A 43 -0.21 5.93 11.99
N GLU A 44 0.55 5.23 12.83
CA GLU A 44 1.56 5.81 13.71
C GLU A 44 2.65 6.56 12.93
N LEU A 45 3.19 5.93 11.88
CA LEU A 45 4.16 6.56 10.98
C LEU A 45 3.58 7.80 10.28
N LEU A 46 2.34 7.74 9.80
CA LEU A 46 1.68 8.89 9.17
C LEU A 46 1.39 10.01 10.16
N ARG A 47 1.01 9.70 11.40
CA ARG A 47 0.85 10.72 12.46
C ARG A 47 2.18 11.40 12.79
N ALA A 48 3.26 10.63 12.91
CA ALA A 48 4.59 11.18 13.09
C ALA A 48 5.00 12.06 11.90
N LEU A 49 4.77 11.60 10.67
CA LEU A 49 5.05 12.35 9.45
C LEU A 49 4.22 13.65 9.36
N HIS A 50 2.98 13.63 9.84
CA HIS A 50 2.10 14.80 9.82
C HIS A 50 2.67 15.97 10.62
N SER A 51 3.44 15.72 11.68
CA SER A 51 4.12 16.79 12.44
C SER A 51 5.15 17.54 11.58
N TYR A 52 5.68 16.92 10.55
CA TYR A 52 6.66 17.53 9.63
C TYR A 52 6.03 18.09 8.35
N THR A 53 5.03 17.41 7.79
CA THR A 53 4.48 17.75 6.48
C THR A 53 3.00 18.16 6.49
N GLY A 54 2.36 18.18 7.66
CA GLY A 54 0.94 18.53 7.81
C GLY A 54 0.58 19.97 7.42
N HIS A 55 1.58 20.85 7.26
CA HIS A 55 1.40 22.19 6.71
C HIS A 55 1.29 22.21 5.18
N SER A 56 1.63 21.12 4.51
CA SER A 56 1.49 20.90 3.06
C SER A 56 0.16 20.20 2.75
N LEU A 57 -0.32 20.36 1.52
CA LEU A 57 -1.45 19.56 1.03
C LEU A 57 -1.05 18.09 0.81
N LEU A 58 0.23 17.81 0.57
CA LEU A 58 0.76 16.50 0.21
C LEU A 58 1.33 15.78 1.43
N VAL A 59 1.13 14.47 1.49
CA VAL A 59 1.74 13.60 2.52
C VAL A 59 3.26 13.57 2.36
N PHE A 60 3.73 13.50 1.11
CA PHE A 60 5.14 13.50 0.77
C PHE A 60 5.46 14.67 -0.18
N PRO A 61 5.56 15.90 0.33
CA PRO A 61 5.94 17.05 -0.46
C PRO A 61 7.41 17.02 -0.86
N GLY A 62 7.75 17.70 -1.95
CA GLY A 62 9.13 17.89 -2.36
C GLY A 62 9.86 18.87 -1.42
N GLU A 63 11.14 18.64 -1.19
CA GLU A 63 11.97 19.46 -0.28
C GLU A 63 12.06 20.93 -0.71
N ARG A 64 12.23 21.18 -2.02
CA ARG A 64 12.41 22.53 -2.57
C ARG A 64 11.10 23.22 -2.93
N ASN A 65 10.05 22.45 -3.19
CA ASN A 65 8.73 22.94 -3.55
C ASN A 65 7.67 22.04 -2.95
N HIS A 66 7.03 22.51 -1.90
CA HIS A 66 6.04 21.76 -1.14
C HIS A 66 4.72 21.56 -1.89
N ASP A 67 4.48 22.29 -2.99
CA ASP A 67 3.31 22.11 -3.86
C ASP A 67 3.49 20.93 -4.84
N ARG A 68 4.70 20.39 -4.91
CA ARG A 68 5.01 19.21 -5.74
C ARG A 68 5.36 18.03 -4.87
N PRO A 69 5.02 16.80 -5.27
CA PRO A 69 5.43 15.61 -4.54
C PRO A 69 6.94 15.39 -4.65
N ILE A 70 7.48 14.56 -3.75
CA ILE A 70 8.84 14.04 -3.91
C ILE A 70 8.99 13.40 -5.30
N SER A 71 10.22 13.41 -5.82
CA SER A 71 10.55 12.77 -7.09
C SER A 71 10.25 11.26 -7.04
N GLU A 72 9.82 10.68 -8.16
CA GLU A 72 9.64 9.23 -8.30
C GLU A 72 10.93 8.45 -8.00
N ASN A 73 12.09 9.08 -8.22
CA ASN A 73 13.38 8.49 -7.91
C ASN A 73 13.80 8.61 -6.43
N SER A 74 13.12 9.42 -5.62
CA SER A 74 13.54 9.67 -4.23
C SER A 74 13.63 8.38 -3.40
N VAL A 75 12.62 7.52 -3.51
CA VAL A 75 12.61 6.24 -2.78
C VAL A 75 13.70 5.30 -3.31
N ARG A 76 13.91 5.25 -4.63
CA ARG A 76 14.99 4.46 -5.22
C ARG A 76 16.36 4.94 -4.75
N THR A 77 16.58 6.25 -4.73
CA THR A 77 17.84 6.83 -4.25
C THR A 77 18.07 6.51 -2.78
N ALA A 78 17.02 6.60 -1.94
CA ALA A 78 17.10 6.23 -0.54
C ALA A 78 17.46 4.74 -0.35
N LEU A 79 16.83 3.83 -1.11
CA LEU A 79 17.16 2.40 -1.05
C LEU A 79 18.62 2.14 -1.46
N ILE A 80 19.11 2.78 -2.53
CA ILE A 80 20.50 2.66 -2.96
C ILE A 80 21.46 3.18 -1.89
N SER A 81 21.17 4.31 -1.24
CA SER A 81 22.01 4.86 -0.17
C SER A 81 22.08 3.96 1.07
N MET A 82 21.08 3.11 1.28
CA MET A 82 21.04 2.07 2.30
C MET A 82 21.67 0.74 1.85
N GLY A 83 22.23 0.67 0.64
CA GLY A 83 22.87 -0.53 0.10
C GLY A 83 21.97 -1.45 -0.70
N TYR A 84 20.66 -1.13 -0.85
CA TYR A 84 19.72 -1.92 -1.65
C TYR A 84 19.76 -1.47 -3.11
N THR A 85 20.62 -2.08 -3.89
CA THR A 85 20.69 -1.83 -5.35
C THR A 85 19.48 -2.44 -6.06
N SER A 86 19.25 -2.04 -7.32
CA SER A 86 18.15 -2.59 -8.13
C SER A 86 18.28 -4.09 -8.42
N GLU A 87 19.46 -4.68 -8.24
CA GLU A 87 19.69 -6.11 -8.35
C GLU A 87 19.18 -6.87 -7.13
N LEU A 88 19.22 -6.24 -5.94
CA LEU A 88 18.73 -6.83 -4.70
C LEU A 88 17.24 -6.60 -4.53
N HIS A 89 16.78 -5.37 -4.70
CA HIS A 89 15.38 -5.03 -4.51
C HIS A 89 14.99 -3.75 -5.25
N THR A 90 13.73 -3.67 -5.68
CA THR A 90 13.18 -2.48 -6.32
C THR A 90 11.98 -1.96 -5.54
N TRP A 91 11.65 -0.68 -5.71
CA TRP A 91 10.44 -0.11 -5.13
C TRP A 91 9.16 -0.92 -5.48
N HIS A 92 9.07 -1.40 -6.72
CA HIS A 92 7.96 -2.24 -7.16
C HIS A 92 8.01 -3.64 -6.54
N GLY A 93 9.18 -4.12 -6.19
CA GLY A 93 9.42 -5.40 -5.53
C GLY A 93 8.69 -5.53 -4.19
N PHE A 94 8.57 -4.45 -3.40
CA PHE A 94 7.81 -4.48 -2.14
C PHE A 94 6.36 -4.94 -2.34
N ARG A 95 5.72 -4.52 -3.43
CA ARG A 95 4.36 -4.94 -3.75
C ARG A 95 4.30 -6.43 -4.09
N ALA A 96 5.27 -6.93 -4.86
CA ALA A 96 5.36 -8.34 -5.22
C ALA A 96 5.64 -9.19 -3.98
N THR A 97 6.59 -8.78 -3.14
CA THR A 97 6.89 -9.44 -1.86
C THR A 97 5.66 -9.51 -0.96
N ALA A 98 4.97 -8.38 -0.73
CA ALA A 98 3.77 -8.37 0.08
C ALA A 98 2.70 -9.32 -0.46
N ARG A 99 2.47 -9.34 -1.78
CA ARG A 99 1.51 -10.25 -2.42
C ARG A 99 1.86 -11.72 -2.16
N THR A 100 3.12 -12.09 -2.35
CA THR A 100 3.59 -13.46 -2.15
C THR A 100 3.49 -13.87 -0.68
N MET A 101 4.01 -13.03 0.23
CA MET A 101 4.00 -13.35 1.66
C MET A 101 2.58 -13.42 2.24
N LEU A 102 1.67 -12.54 1.81
CA LEU A 102 0.27 -12.60 2.21
C LEU A 102 -0.41 -13.88 1.74
N ALA A 103 -0.09 -14.36 0.53
CA ALA A 103 -0.68 -15.58 -0.02
C ALA A 103 -0.04 -16.85 0.56
N GLU A 104 1.29 -16.94 0.57
CA GLU A 104 2.01 -18.18 0.84
C GLU A 104 2.37 -18.36 2.32
N ARG A 105 2.66 -17.25 3.01
CA ARG A 105 3.10 -17.29 4.41
C ARG A 105 1.97 -17.03 5.38
N LEU A 106 1.11 -16.08 5.07
CA LEU A 106 0.01 -15.63 5.93
C LEU A 106 -1.35 -16.22 5.49
N GLU A 107 -1.37 -17.02 4.42
CA GLU A 107 -2.50 -17.83 3.94
C GLU A 107 -3.81 -17.03 3.71
N PHE A 108 -3.69 -15.77 3.29
CA PHE A 108 -4.86 -14.96 2.95
C PHE A 108 -5.41 -15.30 1.56
N ASP A 109 -6.73 -15.22 1.43
CA ASP A 109 -7.42 -15.45 0.17
C ASP A 109 -6.90 -14.50 -0.93
N PRO A 110 -6.49 -15.03 -2.10
CA PRO A 110 -6.02 -14.23 -3.21
C PRO A 110 -7.00 -13.13 -3.66
N GLN A 111 -8.31 -13.31 -3.55
CA GLN A 111 -9.30 -12.30 -3.91
C GLN A 111 -9.21 -11.07 -2.99
N ILE A 112 -8.96 -11.29 -1.69
CA ILE A 112 -8.79 -10.21 -0.72
C ILE A 112 -7.50 -9.45 -1.02
N ILE A 113 -6.41 -10.17 -1.34
CA ILE A 113 -5.12 -9.58 -1.71
C ILE A 113 -5.25 -8.74 -2.99
N GLU A 114 -5.86 -9.29 -4.05
CA GLU A 114 -6.05 -8.57 -5.31
C GLU A 114 -6.96 -7.33 -5.14
N ALA A 115 -7.99 -7.43 -4.29
CA ALA A 115 -8.83 -6.28 -3.94
C ALA A 115 -8.02 -5.18 -3.22
N GLN A 116 -7.10 -5.55 -2.31
CA GLN A 116 -6.20 -4.59 -1.66
C GLN A 116 -5.25 -3.92 -2.67
N LEU A 117 -4.77 -4.67 -3.63
CA LEU A 117 -3.89 -4.19 -4.67
C LEU A 117 -4.62 -3.41 -5.78
N ALA A 118 -5.93 -3.22 -5.66
CA ALA A 118 -6.78 -2.57 -6.67
C ALA A 118 -6.70 -3.23 -8.06
N HIS A 119 -6.40 -4.53 -8.09
CA HIS A 119 -6.50 -5.31 -9.31
C HIS A 119 -7.96 -5.68 -9.60
N ALA A 120 -8.33 -5.75 -10.87
CA ALA A 120 -9.65 -6.25 -11.25
C ALA A 120 -9.75 -7.74 -10.91
N VAL A 121 -10.57 -8.07 -9.93
CA VAL A 121 -10.93 -9.46 -9.64
C VAL A 121 -11.94 -9.88 -10.71
N ARG A 122 -11.61 -10.87 -11.52
CA ARG A 122 -12.51 -11.45 -12.51
C ARG A 122 -13.18 -12.67 -11.92
N ASP A 123 -14.50 -12.82 -12.16
CA ASP A 123 -15.21 -14.06 -11.86
C ASP A 123 -14.73 -15.19 -12.79
N ALA A 124 -15.23 -16.42 -12.56
CA ALA A 124 -14.93 -17.58 -13.39
C ALA A 124 -15.33 -17.39 -14.88
N ASN A 125 -16.19 -16.42 -15.19
CA ASN A 125 -16.64 -16.07 -16.53
C ASN A 125 -15.88 -14.85 -17.11
N GLY A 126 -14.83 -14.37 -16.43
CA GLY A 126 -14.01 -13.26 -16.89
C GLY A 126 -14.64 -11.87 -16.71
N ARG A 127 -15.80 -11.75 -16.03
CA ARG A 127 -16.46 -10.50 -15.76
C ARG A 127 -15.80 -9.81 -14.55
N ALA A 128 -15.55 -8.51 -14.64
CA ALA A 128 -15.07 -7.75 -13.50
C ALA A 128 -16.15 -7.67 -12.41
N TYR A 129 -16.02 -8.50 -11.38
CA TYR A 129 -16.93 -8.49 -10.24
C TYR A 129 -16.41 -7.52 -9.19
N ASN A 130 -16.86 -6.28 -9.23
CA ASN A 130 -16.29 -5.21 -8.42
C ASN A 130 -17.30 -4.61 -7.40
N ARG A 131 -18.24 -5.40 -6.90
CA ARG A 131 -19.20 -4.91 -5.90
C ARG A 131 -18.76 -5.17 -4.45
N THR A 132 -17.90 -6.14 -4.22
CA THR A 132 -17.45 -6.50 -2.88
C THR A 132 -16.08 -5.89 -2.63
N THR A 133 -15.99 -4.93 -1.72
CA THR A 133 -14.74 -4.24 -1.40
C THR A 133 -13.87 -5.03 -0.42
N TYR A 134 -14.40 -6.09 0.21
CA TYR A 134 -13.74 -6.87 1.26
C TYR A 134 -13.09 -5.99 2.36
N LEU A 135 -13.67 -4.82 2.65
CA LEU A 135 -12.98 -3.80 3.45
C LEU A 135 -12.60 -4.32 4.85
N GLU A 136 -13.50 -5.05 5.49
CA GLU A 136 -13.24 -5.63 6.81
C GLU A 136 -12.14 -6.69 6.77
N GLN A 137 -12.22 -7.62 5.79
CA GLN A 137 -11.20 -8.67 5.61
C GLN A 137 -9.84 -8.07 5.25
N ARG A 138 -9.84 -7.04 4.39
CA ARG A 138 -8.64 -6.30 4.02
C ARG A 138 -8.05 -5.56 5.22
N SER A 139 -8.87 -5.00 6.09
CA SER A 139 -8.42 -4.34 7.31
C SER A 139 -7.71 -5.34 8.24
N LYS A 140 -8.30 -6.51 8.45
CA LYS A 140 -7.68 -7.61 9.22
C LYS A 140 -6.36 -8.06 8.59
N MET A 141 -6.36 -8.29 7.27
CA MET A 141 -5.17 -8.68 6.53
C MET A 141 -4.03 -7.66 6.66
N MET A 142 -4.34 -6.37 6.51
CA MET A 142 -3.32 -5.32 6.61
C MET A 142 -2.78 -5.18 8.03
N GLN A 143 -3.59 -5.43 9.07
CA GLN A 143 -3.09 -5.44 10.45
C GLN A 143 -2.15 -6.62 10.67
N VAL A 144 -2.52 -7.84 10.24
CA VAL A 144 -1.63 -9.01 10.32
C VAL A 144 -0.33 -8.79 9.55
N TRP A 145 -0.42 -8.14 8.38
CA TRP A 145 0.77 -7.76 7.61
C TRP A 145 1.68 -6.78 8.38
N GLY A 146 1.11 -5.76 9.02
CA GLY A 146 1.86 -4.81 9.84
C GLY A 146 2.54 -5.49 11.02
N ASP A 147 1.84 -6.37 11.73
CA ASP A 147 2.37 -7.11 12.87
C ASP A 147 3.49 -8.07 12.43
N TYR A 148 3.33 -8.77 11.31
CA TYR A 148 4.36 -9.61 10.72
C TYR A 148 5.64 -8.83 10.37
N LEU A 149 5.51 -7.61 9.84
CA LEU A 149 6.68 -6.76 9.56
C LEU A 149 7.38 -6.32 10.86
N ASP A 150 6.64 -6.04 11.92
CA ASP A 150 7.23 -5.72 13.23
C ASP A 150 7.98 -6.93 13.81
N GLU A 151 7.45 -8.14 13.69
CA GLU A 151 8.11 -9.38 14.09
C GLU A 151 9.45 -9.56 13.33
N LEU A 152 9.44 -9.37 12.02
CA LEU A 152 10.67 -9.44 11.22
C LEU A 152 11.69 -8.37 11.63
N ALA A 153 11.25 -7.15 11.93
CA ALA A 153 12.11 -6.04 12.34
C ALA A 153 12.75 -6.28 13.71
N THR A 154 12.07 -6.98 14.61
CA THR A 154 12.57 -7.33 15.95
C THR A 154 13.47 -8.56 15.96
N GLY A 155 13.68 -9.23 14.82
CA GLY A 155 14.50 -10.43 14.72
C GLY A 155 13.85 -11.68 15.27
N ALA A 156 12.52 -11.74 15.34
CA ALA A 156 11.79 -12.97 15.57
C ALA A 156 12.19 -14.01 14.49
N ASP A 157 12.40 -15.26 14.91
CA ASP A 157 12.98 -16.34 14.10
C ASP A 157 12.44 -16.37 12.67
N VAL A 158 13.29 -16.03 11.72
CA VAL A 158 13.02 -16.21 10.30
C VAL A 158 13.06 -17.71 10.03
N ILE A 159 11.90 -18.35 10.02
CA ILE A 159 11.80 -19.74 9.57
C ILE A 159 12.13 -19.75 8.08
N GLU A 160 13.26 -20.35 7.71
CA GLU A 160 13.64 -20.52 6.30
C GLU A 160 12.50 -21.19 5.53
N LEU A 161 12.04 -20.52 4.48
CA LEU A 161 11.13 -21.12 3.49
C LEU A 161 11.92 -22.26 2.82
N ARG A 162 11.60 -23.50 3.14
CA ARG A 162 12.06 -24.63 2.34
C ARG A 162 11.39 -24.53 0.97
N VAL A 163 12.15 -24.08 -0.01
CA VAL A 163 11.77 -24.20 -1.41
C VAL A 163 11.83 -25.70 -1.71
N ALA A 164 10.66 -26.32 -1.95
CA ALA A 164 10.55 -27.70 -2.43
C ALA A 164 10.87 -27.76 -3.92
#